data_da82bd4b1c4a9e7f02105aeee8468589
#
_entry.id   da82bd4b1c4a9e7f02105aeee8468589
#
_cell.length_a   1.000
_cell.length_b   1.000
_cell.length_c   1.000
_cell.angle_alpha   90.00
_cell.angle_beta   90.00
_cell.angle_gamma   90.00
#
_symmetry.space_group_name_H-M   'P 1'
#
loop_
_entity.id
_entity.type
_entity.pdbx_description
1 polymer ?
#
loop_
_entity_poly.entity_id
_entity_poly.type
_entity_poly.pdbx_seq_one_letter_code
_entity_poly.pdbx_strand_id
1 'polypeptide(L)'
;IAANEAIEKGYKTNNYTGEEKGYEVTYPDGYKSWSPKAVADKAYFKLADEHGETIKQEDIERFIAKENVTTAGSKNTVVTRATITGFEANGISSCVKPENYDANIGKKFARPHAVDQIWAGLGFVLQWAKYGLTFNK
;
A
#
# COMPACT_ATOMS: atom_id res chain seq x y z
N ILE A 1 9.20 16.91 -9.91
CA ILE A 1 10.05 17.92 -10.55
C ILE A 1 11.53 17.58 -10.37
N ALA A 2 12.35 18.02 -11.26
CA ALA A 2 13.80 17.80 -11.17
C ALA A 2 14.44 18.70 -10.10
N ALA A 3 15.65 18.30 -9.63
CA ALA A 3 16.35 19.05 -8.60
C ALA A 3 16.65 20.49 -9.01
N ASN A 4 17.06 20.73 -10.26
CA ASN A 4 17.32 22.06 -10.77
C ASN A 4 16.08 22.96 -10.74
N GLU A 5 14.92 22.42 -11.08
CA GLU A 5 13.65 23.16 -11.00
C GLU A 5 13.27 23.45 -9.54
N ALA A 6 13.55 22.50 -8.64
CA ALA A 6 13.29 22.68 -7.21
C ALA A 6 14.16 23.80 -6.63
N ILE A 7 15.43 23.88 -7.05
CA ILE A 7 16.34 24.94 -6.64
C ILE A 7 15.82 26.32 -7.08
N GLU A 8 15.34 26.44 -8.31
CA GLU A 8 14.75 27.68 -8.83
C GLU A 8 13.53 28.12 -8.02
N LYS A 9 12.78 27.15 -7.47
CA LYS A 9 11.63 27.42 -6.59
C LYS A 9 12.02 27.68 -5.14
N GLY A 10 13.30 27.61 -4.81
CA GLY A 10 13.79 27.88 -3.45
C GLY A 10 13.84 26.68 -2.52
N TYR A 11 13.66 25.47 -3.03
CA TYR A 11 13.77 24.26 -2.19
C TYR A 11 15.21 23.86 -1.91
N LYS A 12 15.44 23.28 -0.73
CA LYS A 12 16.69 22.67 -0.39
C LYS A 12 16.77 21.28 -1.01
N THR A 13 17.79 21.05 -1.82
CA THR A 13 17.97 19.77 -2.53
C THR A 13 19.25 19.04 -2.12
N ASN A 14 19.97 19.56 -1.11
CA ASN A 14 21.24 19.01 -0.61
C ASN A 14 22.26 18.82 -1.75
N ASN A 15 22.67 17.59 -2.02
CA ASN A 15 23.67 17.27 -3.05
C ASN A 15 23.07 17.10 -4.46
N TYR A 16 21.75 17.20 -4.62
CA TYR A 16 21.09 17.07 -5.90
C TYR A 16 21.04 18.43 -6.60
N THR A 17 21.63 18.55 -7.77
CA THR A 17 21.80 19.84 -8.43
C THR A 17 21.35 19.89 -9.89
N GLY A 18 20.96 18.74 -10.47
CA GLY A 18 20.72 18.63 -11.90
C GLY A 18 19.32 18.13 -12.25
N GLU A 19 19.29 17.13 -13.12
CA GLU A 19 18.06 16.55 -13.66
C GLU A 19 17.50 15.39 -12.83
N GLU A 20 18.09 15.11 -11.67
CA GLU A 20 17.61 14.06 -10.77
C GLU A 20 16.15 14.34 -10.38
N LYS A 21 15.32 13.35 -10.61
CA LYS A 21 13.88 13.47 -10.37
C LYS A 21 13.55 13.39 -8.88
N GLY A 22 12.54 14.12 -8.49
CA GLY A 22 12.00 14.11 -7.14
C GLY A 22 10.57 14.61 -7.12
N TYR A 23 10.05 14.75 -5.93
CA TYR A 23 8.67 15.17 -5.69
C TYR A 23 8.65 16.43 -4.85
N GLU A 24 7.73 17.33 -5.18
CA GLU A 24 7.32 18.38 -4.27
C GLU A 24 6.37 17.74 -3.24
N VAL A 25 6.74 17.85 -1.97
CA VAL A 25 5.95 17.29 -0.86
C VAL A 25 5.30 18.45 -0.10
N THR A 26 3.98 18.40 0.03
CA THR A 26 3.22 19.38 0.80
C THR A 26 2.71 18.71 2.07
N TYR A 27 3.07 19.27 3.21
CA TYR A 27 2.62 18.78 4.52
C TYR A 27 1.27 19.41 4.92
N PRO A 28 0.54 18.80 5.87
CA PRO A 28 -0.78 19.30 6.27
C PRO A 28 -0.81 20.76 6.74
N ASP A 29 0.29 21.28 7.30
CA ASP A 29 0.43 22.66 7.73
C ASP A 29 0.74 23.64 6.58
N GLY A 30 0.84 23.14 5.35
CA GLY A 30 1.17 23.92 4.18
C GLY A 30 2.67 24.02 3.86
N TYR A 31 3.53 23.50 4.75
CA TYR A 31 4.97 23.45 4.48
C TYR A 31 5.26 22.58 3.26
N LYS A 32 6.15 23.06 2.40
CA LYS A 32 6.54 22.36 1.19
C LYS A 32 8.03 22.07 1.17
N SER A 33 8.41 20.90 0.69
CA SER A 33 9.80 20.53 0.47
C SER A 33 9.94 19.70 -0.80
N TRP A 34 11.17 19.54 -1.25
CA TRP A 34 11.50 18.64 -2.35
C TRP A 34 12.17 17.39 -1.79
N SER A 35 11.76 16.21 -2.29
CA SER A 35 12.36 14.93 -1.92
C SER A 35 12.83 14.19 -3.16
N PRO A 36 14.05 13.62 -3.16
CA PRO A 36 14.51 12.77 -4.25
C PRO A 36 13.55 11.61 -4.47
N LYS A 37 13.33 11.25 -5.74
CA LYS A 37 12.39 10.18 -6.10
C LYS A 37 12.66 8.88 -5.34
N ALA A 38 13.90 8.43 -5.27
CA ALA A 38 14.27 7.18 -4.60
C ALA A 38 13.95 7.21 -3.09
N VAL A 39 14.10 8.35 -2.44
CA VAL A 39 13.80 8.52 -1.01
C VAL A 39 12.29 8.54 -0.79
N ALA A 40 11.58 9.32 -1.58
CA ALA A 40 10.13 9.43 -1.46
C ALA A 40 9.41 8.12 -1.80
N ASP A 41 9.87 7.39 -2.81
CA ASP A 41 9.29 6.11 -3.21
C ASP A 41 9.43 5.02 -2.13
N LYS A 42 10.43 5.14 -1.26
CA LYS A 42 10.59 4.24 -0.11
C LYS A 42 9.69 4.60 1.06
N ALA A 43 9.35 5.87 1.22
CA ALA A 43 8.62 6.38 2.37
C ALA A 43 7.12 6.53 2.11
N TYR A 44 6.72 6.76 0.87
CA TYR A 44 5.35 7.11 0.52
C TYR A 44 4.80 6.22 -0.58
N PHE A 45 3.53 5.89 -0.44
CA PHE A 45 2.76 5.17 -1.46
C PHE A 45 1.73 6.14 -2.04
N LYS A 46 1.82 6.38 -3.35
CA LYS A 46 0.92 7.31 -4.03
C LYS A 46 -0.42 6.65 -4.31
N LEU A 47 -1.51 7.24 -3.80
CA LEU A 47 -2.86 6.81 -4.10
C LEU A 47 -3.29 7.23 -5.52
N ALA A 48 -4.19 6.46 -6.11
CA ALA A 48 -4.81 6.81 -7.38
C ALA A 48 -5.72 8.04 -7.28
N ASP A 49 -6.32 8.26 -6.12
CA ASP A 49 -7.05 9.49 -5.85
C ASP A 49 -6.08 10.68 -5.77
N GLU A 50 -6.22 11.63 -6.69
CA GLU A 50 -5.33 12.80 -6.78
C GLU A 50 -5.35 13.67 -5.51
N HIS A 51 -6.42 13.63 -4.72
CA HIS A 51 -6.53 14.36 -3.46
C HIS A 51 -6.02 13.56 -2.25
N GLY A 52 -5.68 12.29 -2.44
CA GLY A 52 -5.16 11.43 -1.37
C GLY A 52 -6.15 11.17 -0.24
N GLU A 53 -7.43 11.18 -0.53
CA GLU A 53 -8.49 11.02 0.48
C GLU A 53 -9.16 9.65 0.47
N THR A 54 -9.02 8.92 -0.63
CA THR A 54 -9.72 7.65 -0.86
C THR A 54 -8.77 6.58 -1.34
N ILE A 55 -8.85 5.40 -0.75
CA ILE A 55 -8.16 4.21 -1.22
C ILE A 55 -9.06 3.50 -2.24
N LYS A 56 -8.52 3.23 -3.42
CA LYS A 56 -9.24 2.56 -4.50
C LYS A 56 -8.74 1.13 -4.68
N GLN A 57 -9.54 0.30 -5.37
CA GLN A 57 -9.16 -1.09 -5.66
C GLN A 57 -7.79 -1.19 -6.35
N GLU A 58 -7.48 -0.28 -7.26
CA GLU A 58 -6.19 -0.25 -7.94
C GLU A 58 -5.01 0.02 -7.00
N ASP A 59 -5.23 0.73 -5.90
CA ASP A 59 -4.21 0.93 -4.87
C ASP A 59 -3.90 -0.37 -4.15
N ILE A 60 -4.95 -1.14 -3.81
CA ILE A 60 -4.81 -2.46 -3.19
C ILE A 60 -4.01 -3.39 -4.11
N GLU A 61 -4.34 -3.42 -5.38
CA GLU A 61 -3.66 -4.28 -6.36
C GLU A 61 -2.17 -3.94 -6.49
N ARG A 62 -1.82 -2.66 -6.51
CA ARG A 62 -0.43 -2.21 -6.57
C ARG A 62 0.33 -2.43 -5.26
N PHE A 63 -0.38 -2.47 -4.15
CA PHE A 63 0.22 -2.68 -2.82
C PHE A 63 0.55 -4.14 -2.55
N ILE A 64 -0.06 -5.07 -3.27
CA ILE A 64 0.21 -6.50 -3.14
C ILE A 64 1.39 -6.87 -4.02
N ALA A 65 2.43 -7.44 -3.40
CA ALA A 65 3.64 -7.85 -4.09
C ALA A 65 3.63 -9.32 -4.48
N LYS A 66 2.99 -10.19 -3.66
CA LYS A 66 3.12 -11.65 -3.82
C LYS A 66 1.91 -12.36 -3.24
N GLU A 67 1.56 -13.51 -3.83
CA GLU A 67 0.52 -14.40 -3.32
C GLU A 67 1.07 -15.82 -3.21
N ASN A 68 0.82 -16.46 -2.09
CA ASN A 68 1.03 -17.90 -1.89
C ASN A 68 -0.30 -18.56 -1.53
N VAL A 69 -0.52 -19.74 -2.06
CA VAL A 69 -1.69 -20.55 -1.76
C VAL A 69 -1.21 -21.88 -1.19
N THR A 70 -1.70 -22.24 0.00
CA THR A 70 -1.36 -23.50 0.65
C THR A 70 -2.63 -24.21 1.12
N THR A 71 -2.50 -25.50 1.40
CA THR A 71 -3.56 -26.31 1.99
C THR A 71 -3.23 -26.51 3.47
N ALA A 72 -4.22 -26.31 4.34
CA ALA A 72 -4.11 -26.57 5.76
C ALA A 72 -5.12 -27.67 6.15
N GLY A 73 -4.64 -28.76 6.76
CA GLY A 73 -5.49 -29.90 7.00
C GLY A 73 -5.95 -30.56 5.70
N SER A 74 -7.15 -31.13 5.69
CA SER A 74 -7.68 -31.90 4.56
C SER A 74 -8.66 -31.11 3.67
N LYS A 75 -9.07 -29.92 4.09
CA LYS A 75 -10.17 -29.19 3.42
C LYS A 75 -10.08 -27.68 3.51
N ASN A 76 -8.96 -27.14 3.95
CA ASN A 76 -8.77 -25.70 4.09
C ASN A 76 -7.79 -25.18 3.06
N THR A 77 -8.10 -24.01 2.51
CA THR A 77 -7.19 -23.27 1.65
C THR A 77 -6.76 -22.00 2.38
N VAL A 78 -5.46 -21.76 2.43
CA VAL A 78 -4.89 -20.55 3.00
C VAL A 78 -4.26 -19.74 1.89
N VAL A 79 -4.73 -18.52 1.71
CA VAL A 79 -4.13 -17.55 0.79
C VAL A 79 -3.36 -16.54 1.63
N THR A 80 -2.07 -16.42 1.36
CA THR A 80 -1.21 -15.39 1.96
C THR A 80 -0.87 -14.37 0.90
N ARG A 81 -1.19 -13.12 1.17
CA ARG A 81 -0.82 -12.00 0.32
C ARG A 81 0.20 -11.13 1.04
N ALA A 82 1.41 -11.10 0.50
CA ALA A 82 2.47 -10.23 1.01
C ALA A 82 2.37 -8.87 0.33
N THR A 83 2.41 -7.82 1.12
CA THR A 83 2.44 -6.45 0.63
C THR A 83 3.86 -6.01 0.30
N ILE A 84 3.98 -4.88 -0.37
CA ILE A 84 5.28 -4.28 -0.68
C ILE A 84 6.07 -3.86 0.57
N THR A 85 5.40 -3.77 1.73
CA THR A 85 6.06 -3.51 3.03
C THR A 85 6.60 -4.78 3.69
N GLY A 86 6.29 -5.97 3.15
CA GLY A 86 6.62 -7.24 3.76
C GLY A 86 5.58 -7.75 4.74
N PHE A 87 4.55 -6.97 5.06
CA PHE A 87 3.43 -7.45 5.88
C PHE A 87 2.64 -8.50 5.13
N GLU A 88 2.29 -9.60 5.80
CA GLU A 88 1.55 -10.71 5.21
C GLU A 88 0.13 -10.76 5.77
N ALA A 89 -0.85 -10.73 4.86
CA ALA A 89 -2.26 -10.88 5.18
C ALA A 89 -2.73 -12.28 4.76
N ASN A 90 -3.47 -12.95 5.62
CA ASN A 90 -3.94 -14.31 5.39
C ASN A 90 -5.46 -14.36 5.30
N GLY A 91 -5.95 -15.16 4.35
CA GLY A 91 -7.34 -15.52 4.25
C GLY A 91 -7.49 -17.02 4.20
N ILE A 92 -8.54 -17.54 4.82
CA ILE A 92 -8.78 -18.98 4.92
C ILE A 92 -10.19 -19.27 4.41
N SER A 93 -10.33 -20.33 3.63
CA SER A 93 -11.62 -20.93 3.29
C SER A 93 -11.61 -22.42 3.61
N SER A 94 -12.78 -22.97 3.90
CA SER A 94 -12.94 -24.39 4.21
C SER A 94 -14.05 -24.98 3.37
N CYS A 95 -13.83 -26.20 2.86
CA CYS A 95 -14.94 -26.98 2.30
C CYS A 95 -15.52 -27.92 3.38
N VAL A 96 -16.77 -28.31 3.20
CA VAL A 96 -17.46 -29.16 4.17
C VAL A 96 -16.92 -30.59 4.14
N LYS A 97 -16.73 -31.13 2.94
CA LYS A 97 -16.27 -32.52 2.74
C LYS A 97 -14.88 -32.52 2.13
N PRO A 98 -13.90 -33.24 2.73
CA PRO A 98 -12.54 -33.32 2.18
C PRO A 98 -12.49 -33.84 0.73
N GLU A 99 -13.36 -34.76 0.37
CA GLU A 99 -13.40 -35.30 -1.00
C GLU A 99 -13.88 -34.31 -2.05
N ASN A 100 -14.52 -33.21 -1.64
CA ASN A 100 -14.94 -32.13 -2.51
C ASN A 100 -13.93 -30.98 -2.53
N TYR A 101 -12.79 -31.14 -1.85
CA TYR A 101 -11.80 -30.09 -1.80
C TYR A 101 -11.26 -29.77 -3.20
N ASP A 102 -11.30 -28.47 -3.54
CA ASP A 102 -10.72 -27.92 -4.76
C ASP A 102 -9.96 -26.66 -4.39
N ALA A 103 -8.65 -26.66 -4.59
CA ALA A 103 -7.78 -25.54 -4.25
C ALA A 103 -8.13 -24.26 -5.01
N ASN A 104 -8.60 -24.39 -6.26
CA ASN A 104 -8.97 -23.20 -7.06
C ASN A 104 -10.23 -22.54 -6.52
N ILE A 105 -11.23 -23.32 -6.10
CA ILE A 105 -12.43 -22.82 -5.46
C ILE A 105 -12.09 -22.23 -4.09
N GLY A 106 -11.29 -22.95 -3.28
CA GLY A 106 -10.84 -22.49 -1.98
C GLY A 106 -10.11 -21.15 -2.06
N LYS A 107 -9.21 -20.99 -3.03
CA LYS A 107 -8.49 -19.76 -3.30
C LYS A 107 -9.43 -18.59 -3.61
N LYS A 108 -10.46 -18.84 -4.42
CA LYS A 108 -11.45 -17.83 -4.79
C LYS A 108 -12.18 -17.26 -3.56
N PHE A 109 -12.48 -18.10 -2.58
CA PHE A 109 -13.16 -17.67 -1.36
C PHE A 109 -12.21 -17.16 -0.26
N ALA A 110 -10.99 -17.66 -0.21
CA ALA A 110 -9.98 -17.24 0.79
C ALA A 110 -9.36 -15.89 0.46
N ARG A 111 -9.13 -15.61 -0.83
CA ARG A 111 -8.46 -14.38 -1.27
C ARG A 111 -9.12 -13.10 -0.78
N PRO A 112 -10.46 -12.93 -0.85
CA PRO A 112 -11.10 -11.73 -0.34
C PRO A 112 -10.84 -11.46 1.15
N HIS A 113 -10.72 -12.49 1.97
CA HIS A 113 -10.42 -12.34 3.39
C HIS A 113 -9.03 -11.76 3.64
N ALA A 114 -8.04 -12.20 2.87
CA ALA A 114 -6.70 -11.62 2.92
C ALA A 114 -6.71 -10.16 2.42
N VAL A 115 -7.41 -9.88 1.35
CA VAL A 115 -7.52 -8.54 0.76
C VAL A 115 -8.23 -7.58 1.72
N ASP A 116 -9.25 -8.01 2.44
CA ASP A 116 -9.95 -7.19 3.43
C ASP A 116 -9.02 -6.68 4.53
N GLN A 117 -8.06 -7.50 4.96
CA GLN A 117 -7.05 -7.07 5.93
C GLN A 117 -6.16 -5.97 5.38
N ILE A 118 -5.82 -6.02 4.08
CA ILE A 118 -5.02 -4.99 3.43
C ILE A 118 -5.82 -3.69 3.30
N TRP A 119 -7.10 -3.76 2.95
CA TRP A 119 -8.00 -2.60 2.96
C TRP A 119 -8.00 -1.91 4.32
N ALA A 120 -8.21 -2.68 5.37
CA ALA A 120 -8.23 -2.16 6.74
C ALA A 120 -6.88 -1.55 7.14
N GLY A 121 -5.77 -2.22 6.78
CA GLY A 121 -4.42 -1.72 7.07
C GLY A 121 -4.12 -0.40 6.37
N LEU A 122 -4.41 -0.29 5.09
CA LEU A 122 -4.20 0.95 4.34
C LEU A 122 -5.11 2.06 4.83
N GLY A 123 -6.36 1.75 5.18
CA GLY A 123 -7.28 2.73 5.77
C GLY A 123 -6.76 3.29 7.08
N PHE A 124 -6.23 2.45 7.94
CA PHE A 124 -5.60 2.84 9.20
C PHE A 124 -4.41 3.77 8.97
N VAL A 125 -3.54 3.41 8.03
CA VAL A 125 -2.36 4.23 7.71
C VAL A 125 -2.78 5.57 7.12
N LEU A 126 -3.75 5.59 6.21
CA LEU A 126 -4.25 6.83 5.62
C LEU A 126 -4.86 7.75 6.68
N GLN A 127 -5.64 7.20 7.60
CA GLN A 127 -6.23 7.95 8.70
C GLN A 127 -5.14 8.60 9.55
N TRP A 128 -4.12 7.85 9.90
CA TRP A 128 -2.98 8.36 10.67
C TRP A 128 -2.21 9.43 9.89
N ALA A 129 -1.94 9.18 8.63
CA ALA A 129 -1.19 10.13 7.78
C ALA A 129 -1.91 11.47 7.65
N LYS A 130 -3.25 11.47 7.58
CA LYS A 130 -4.04 12.70 7.43
C LYS A 130 -4.22 13.47 8.74
N TYR A 131 -4.43 12.78 9.85
CA TYR A 131 -4.86 13.41 11.09
C TYR A 131 -3.87 13.23 12.25
N GLY A 132 -2.79 12.49 12.06
CA GLY A 132 -1.83 12.20 13.12
C GLY A 132 -2.46 11.40 14.25
N LEU A 133 -2.04 11.70 15.47
CA LEU A 133 -2.55 11.03 16.67
C LEU A 133 -3.79 11.72 17.25
N THR A 134 -4.23 12.79 16.65
CA THR A 134 -5.43 13.53 17.08
C THR A 134 -6.42 13.57 15.94
N PHE A 135 -7.64 13.13 16.22
CA PHE A 135 -8.73 13.23 15.27
C PHE A 135 -9.68 14.33 15.70
N ASN A 136 -9.80 15.38 14.89
CA ASN A 136 -10.72 16.48 15.12
C ASN A 136 -12.11 16.09 14.59
N LYS A 137 -13.02 15.99 15.50
CA LYS A 137 -14.41 15.67 15.22
C LYS A 137 -15.20 16.90 14.76
#